data_c853da4e10ca6e08f8c07dbde1ea8898
#
_entry.id   c853da4e10ca6e08f8c07dbde1ea8898
#
_cell.length_a   1.000
_cell.length_b   1.000
_cell.length_c   1.000
_cell.angle_alpha   90.00
_cell.angle_beta   90.00
_cell.angle_gamma   90.00
#
_symmetry.space_group_name_H-M   'P 1'
#
loop_
_entity.id
_entity.type
_entity.pdbx_description
1 polymer ?
#
loop_
_entity_poly.entity_id
_entity_poly.type
_entity_poly.pdbx_seq_one_letter_code
_entity_poly.pdbx_strand_id
1 'polypeptide(L)'
;DLLLADGKIAAIGGAIDASSADEVYDAEGKYVMPGGVDQHTHFDFSFADTTCVGWEGSPAAVVSGTTTIIDFVNQKVGSSLKASIDEYQKNKVDGNACCDYGYHGVVYDANDALFEEIEHMPEYGVTSLKLFMAYRGQPYHCDDDAVLKALQASKKSGVTIMVHAESADMIATLQKQVAASGVTGPIGHALSRPPVVEEEAVSRAAYLAELAAAPIYIVHVTAKGAMEVIRDRYEKGVAIFGETCTHYLTITTDALEKPGFEGAKAVCSPALRSQDHLDAMWEAVKKGWLNAISSDHCGFNYETHKHAGYGEGKTFADIPNGAPGLENRIPVVWTEGVEKGKISRKKFVELIATNPAKINGLF
;
A
#
# COMPACT_ATOMS: atom_id res chain seq x y z
N ASP A 1 -32.85 -8.03 -7.44
CA ASP A 1 -32.34 -9.25 -6.81
C ASP A 1 -30.99 -9.64 -7.43
N LEU A 2 -30.21 -10.38 -6.69
CA LEU A 2 -28.89 -10.90 -7.06
C LEU A 2 -28.85 -12.40 -6.75
N LEU A 3 -28.55 -13.21 -7.77
CA LEU A 3 -28.32 -14.64 -7.58
C LEU A 3 -26.82 -14.94 -7.61
N LEU A 4 -26.33 -15.59 -6.59
CA LEU A 4 -24.96 -16.10 -6.51
C LEU A 4 -24.96 -17.62 -6.63
N ALA A 5 -24.09 -18.16 -7.49
CA ALA A 5 -23.88 -19.59 -7.63
C ALA A 5 -22.40 -19.86 -7.95
N ASP A 6 -21.83 -20.88 -7.34
CA ASP A 6 -20.44 -21.32 -7.57
C ASP A 6 -19.41 -20.17 -7.44
N GLY A 7 -19.62 -19.30 -6.43
CA GLY A 7 -18.76 -18.14 -6.19
C GLY A 7 -18.86 -17.02 -7.22
N LYS A 8 -19.87 -17.04 -8.09
CA LYS A 8 -20.05 -16.05 -9.15
C LYS A 8 -21.44 -15.42 -9.10
N ILE A 9 -21.57 -14.22 -9.69
CA ILE A 9 -22.87 -13.60 -9.93
C ILE A 9 -23.51 -14.31 -11.12
N ALA A 10 -24.50 -15.19 -10.86
CA ALA A 10 -25.21 -15.93 -11.88
C ALA A 10 -26.29 -15.13 -12.57
N ALA A 11 -26.99 -14.24 -11.83
CA ALA A 11 -27.99 -13.35 -12.39
C ALA A 11 -28.15 -12.06 -11.58
N ILE A 12 -28.53 -11.00 -12.28
CA ILE A 12 -28.98 -9.71 -11.70
C ILE A 12 -30.31 -9.37 -12.39
N GLY A 13 -31.36 -9.10 -11.63
CA GLY A 13 -32.66 -8.79 -12.22
C GLY A 13 -33.70 -8.32 -11.22
N GLY A 14 -34.96 -8.22 -11.69
CA GLY A 14 -36.11 -7.90 -10.86
C GLY A 14 -36.39 -9.03 -9.85
N ALA A 15 -37.58 -9.65 -9.94
CA ALA A 15 -37.90 -10.78 -9.06
C ALA A 15 -37.18 -12.06 -9.55
N ILE A 16 -36.26 -12.55 -8.78
CA ILE A 16 -35.61 -13.88 -8.98
C ILE A 16 -36.37 -14.87 -8.09
N ASP A 17 -36.75 -16.04 -8.64
CA ASP A 17 -37.44 -17.07 -7.86
C ASP A 17 -36.48 -17.65 -6.81
N ALA A 18 -36.80 -17.42 -5.56
CA ALA A 18 -36.01 -17.89 -4.41
C ALA A 18 -36.27 -19.35 -4.03
N SER A 19 -37.24 -20.03 -4.69
CA SER A 19 -37.62 -21.40 -4.31
C SER A 19 -36.52 -22.45 -4.51
N SER A 20 -35.53 -22.15 -5.34
CA SER A 20 -34.38 -23.01 -5.63
C SER A 20 -33.08 -22.55 -4.95
N ALA A 21 -33.11 -21.49 -4.14
CA ALA A 21 -31.96 -20.99 -3.42
C ALA A 21 -31.76 -21.76 -2.11
N ASP A 22 -30.51 -22.10 -1.80
CA ASP A 22 -30.17 -22.72 -0.52
C ASP A 22 -30.34 -21.74 0.64
N GLU A 23 -30.09 -20.45 0.39
CA GLU A 23 -30.16 -19.39 1.38
C GLU A 23 -30.61 -18.06 0.74
N VAL A 24 -31.42 -17.30 1.46
CA VAL A 24 -31.95 -16.00 1.02
C VAL A 24 -31.65 -14.93 2.05
N TYR A 25 -30.95 -13.88 1.61
CA TYR A 25 -30.65 -12.71 2.41
C TYR A 25 -31.48 -11.51 1.97
N ASP A 26 -32.26 -10.93 2.87
CA ASP A 26 -32.90 -9.63 2.64
C ASP A 26 -31.91 -8.51 2.93
N ALA A 27 -31.55 -7.77 1.90
CA ALA A 27 -30.64 -6.62 2.03
C ALA A 27 -31.30 -5.39 2.68
N GLU A 28 -32.64 -5.44 2.96
CA GLU A 28 -33.38 -4.37 3.64
C GLU A 28 -33.16 -2.97 3.01
N GLY A 29 -33.05 -2.89 1.69
CA GLY A 29 -32.77 -1.64 0.98
C GLY A 29 -31.30 -1.16 1.06
N LYS A 30 -30.42 -1.92 1.65
CA LYS A 30 -28.97 -1.62 1.68
C LYS A 30 -28.32 -1.83 0.30
N TYR A 31 -27.18 -1.19 0.10
CA TYR A 31 -26.36 -1.43 -1.09
C TYR A 31 -25.61 -2.76 -0.97
N VAL A 32 -25.72 -3.60 -2.00
CA VAL A 32 -24.90 -4.80 -2.17
C VAL A 32 -23.77 -4.46 -3.13
N MET A 33 -22.54 -4.67 -2.69
CA MET A 33 -21.31 -4.35 -3.42
C MET A 33 -20.32 -5.51 -3.32
N PRO A 34 -19.36 -5.63 -4.28
CA PRO A 34 -18.22 -6.54 -4.10
C PRO A 34 -17.48 -6.24 -2.81
N GLY A 35 -16.96 -7.28 -2.16
CA GLY A 35 -16.06 -7.11 -1.05
C GLY A 35 -14.80 -6.34 -1.45
N GLY A 36 -14.26 -5.57 -0.52
CA GLY A 36 -13.04 -4.79 -0.76
C GLY A 36 -11.82 -5.69 -0.93
N VAL A 37 -10.92 -5.31 -1.84
CA VAL A 37 -9.58 -5.87 -1.99
C VAL A 37 -8.59 -4.84 -1.47
N ASP A 38 -7.92 -5.16 -0.37
CA ASP A 38 -6.83 -4.32 0.14
C ASP A 38 -5.50 -4.89 -0.34
N GLN A 39 -4.89 -4.20 -1.28
CA GLN A 39 -3.67 -4.64 -1.93
C GLN A 39 -2.40 -4.07 -1.28
N HIS A 40 -2.51 -3.48 -0.09
CA HIS A 40 -1.35 -2.91 0.58
C HIS A 40 -1.48 -3.05 2.09
N THR A 41 -0.90 -4.14 2.59
CA THR A 41 -0.85 -4.45 4.03
C THR A 41 0.51 -4.99 4.42
N HIS A 42 0.88 -4.79 5.68
CA HIS A 42 2.12 -5.26 6.28
C HIS A 42 1.81 -5.98 7.59
N PHE A 43 1.42 -7.24 7.51
CA PHE A 43 1.33 -8.10 8.68
C PHE A 43 2.70 -8.66 9.06
N ASP A 44 2.95 -8.84 10.35
CA ASP A 44 4.24 -9.35 10.86
C ASP A 44 5.48 -8.54 10.40
N PHE A 45 5.29 -7.28 10.00
CA PHE A 45 6.40 -6.42 9.60
C PHE A 45 7.22 -5.99 10.81
N SER A 46 8.55 -6.14 10.72
CA SER A 46 9.48 -5.78 11.79
C SER A 46 10.17 -4.45 11.49
N PHE A 47 10.25 -3.59 12.50
CA PHE A 47 11.04 -2.38 12.49
C PHE A 47 11.89 -2.33 13.78
N ALA A 48 13.22 -2.27 13.66
CA ALA A 48 14.15 -2.42 14.77
C ALA A 48 13.81 -3.70 15.58
N ASP A 49 13.58 -3.55 16.88
CA ASP A 49 13.27 -4.67 17.78
C ASP A 49 11.77 -4.89 17.99
N THR A 50 10.92 -4.28 17.15
CA THR A 50 9.46 -4.41 17.25
C THR A 50 8.87 -5.07 16.00
N THR A 51 7.78 -5.84 16.18
CA THR A 51 7.01 -6.43 15.07
C THR A 51 5.55 -6.04 15.23
N CYS A 52 4.95 -5.54 14.15
CA CYS A 52 3.54 -5.18 14.16
C CYS A 52 2.63 -6.42 14.27
N VAL A 53 1.33 -6.18 14.55
CA VAL A 53 0.30 -7.24 14.62
C VAL A 53 0.30 -8.04 13.31
N GLY A 54 0.25 -9.35 13.44
CA GLY A 54 0.24 -10.29 12.34
C GLY A 54 -1.18 -10.64 11.85
N TRP A 55 -1.30 -11.78 11.18
CA TRP A 55 -2.55 -12.24 10.56
C TRP A 55 -3.70 -12.51 11.55
N GLU A 56 -3.41 -12.66 12.84
CA GLU A 56 -4.43 -12.67 13.90
C GLU A 56 -5.25 -11.35 13.95
N GLY A 57 -4.75 -10.28 13.34
CA GLY A 57 -5.45 -9.01 13.13
C GLY A 57 -6.39 -8.98 11.92
N SER A 58 -6.38 -10.01 11.06
CA SER A 58 -7.19 -10.05 9.81
C SER A 58 -8.72 -9.95 10.02
N PRO A 59 -9.32 -10.30 11.18
CA PRO A 59 -10.74 -10.01 11.44
C PRO A 59 -11.12 -8.54 11.26
N ALA A 60 -10.20 -7.60 11.49
CA ALA A 60 -10.41 -6.17 11.28
C ALA A 60 -10.76 -5.82 9.81
N ALA A 61 -10.25 -6.59 8.85
CA ALA A 61 -10.59 -6.44 7.43
C ALA A 61 -12.06 -6.80 7.20
N VAL A 62 -12.47 -7.98 7.66
CA VAL A 62 -13.78 -8.54 7.36
C VAL A 62 -14.90 -7.70 7.96
N VAL A 63 -14.75 -7.24 9.21
CA VAL A 63 -15.76 -6.40 9.88
C VAL A 63 -15.96 -5.05 9.19
N SER A 64 -14.97 -4.59 8.42
CA SER A 64 -15.06 -3.34 7.64
C SER A 64 -15.48 -3.55 6.18
N GLY A 65 -15.64 -4.80 5.73
CA GLY A 65 -16.05 -5.14 4.37
C GLY A 65 -14.88 -5.41 3.39
N THR A 66 -13.64 -5.52 3.87
CA THR A 66 -12.51 -6.02 3.08
C THR A 66 -12.52 -7.55 3.13
N THR A 67 -12.68 -8.20 2.00
CA THR A 67 -12.79 -9.66 1.90
C THR A 67 -11.57 -10.34 1.32
N THR A 68 -10.65 -9.56 0.77
CA THR A 68 -9.39 -10.05 0.20
C THR A 68 -8.25 -9.11 0.61
N ILE A 69 -7.16 -9.69 1.05
CA ILE A 69 -5.93 -8.98 1.42
C ILE A 69 -4.79 -9.46 0.51
N ILE A 70 -3.97 -8.53 0.01
CA ILE A 70 -2.72 -8.88 -0.65
C ILE A 70 -1.58 -8.27 0.16
N ASP A 71 -0.84 -9.14 0.85
CA ASP A 71 0.15 -8.75 1.84
C ASP A 71 1.57 -8.77 1.28
N PHE A 72 2.46 -7.96 1.86
CA PHE A 72 3.86 -7.88 1.47
C PHE A 72 4.72 -8.89 2.22
N VAL A 73 5.28 -9.86 1.49
CA VAL A 73 6.17 -10.88 2.05
C VAL A 73 7.62 -10.56 1.77
N ASN A 74 8.38 -10.35 2.82
CA ASN A 74 9.79 -10.01 2.75
C ASN A 74 10.63 -11.21 2.31
N GLN A 75 11.43 -11.05 1.24
CA GLN A 75 12.43 -12.03 0.86
C GLN A 75 13.43 -12.21 2.00
N LYS A 76 13.73 -13.43 2.37
CA LYS A 76 14.81 -13.73 3.30
C LYS A 76 16.16 -13.67 2.57
N VAL A 77 17.08 -12.86 3.05
CA VAL A 77 18.40 -12.70 2.43
C VAL A 77 19.10 -14.06 2.25
N GLY A 78 19.59 -14.31 1.04
CA GLY A 78 20.20 -15.59 0.66
C GLY A 78 19.21 -16.72 0.34
N SER A 79 17.89 -16.40 0.25
CA SER A 79 16.83 -17.35 -0.09
C SER A 79 16.09 -16.90 -1.35
N SER A 80 15.43 -17.82 -2.05
CA SER A 80 14.51 -17.44 -3.12
C SER A 80 13.26 -16.76 -2.54
N LEU A 81 12.59 -15.96 -3.37
CA LEU A 81 11.35 -15.33 -2.99
C LEU A 81 10.26 -16.38 -2.72
N LYS A 82 10.17 -17.40 -3.59
CA LYS A 82 9.22 -18.51 -3.40
C LYS A 82 9.39 -19.18 -2.05
N ALA A 83 10.63 -19.55 -1.68
CA ALA A 83 10.88 -20.18 -0.38
C ALA A 83 10.49 -19.29 0.79
N SER A 84 10.71 -17.99 0.67
CA SER A 84 10.34 -16.99 1.70
C SER A 84 8.81 -16.91 1.84
N ILE A 85 8.07 -16.94 0.73
CA ILE A 85 6.61 -16.94 0.71
C ILE A 85 6.04 -18.25 1.28
N ASP A 86 6.58 -19.40 0.89
CA ASP A 86 6.14 -20.69 1.42
C ASP A 86 6.34 -20.77 2.96
N GLU A 87 7.49 -20.27 3.44
CA GLU A 87 7.79 -20.18 4.88
C GLU A 87 6.82 -19.21 5.60
N TYR A 88 6.56 -18.04 5.02
CA TYR A 88 5.64 -17.05 5.56
C TYR A 88 4.22 -17.60 5.64
N GLN A 89 3.71 -18.16 4.56
CA GLN A 89 2.38 -18.75 4.52
C GLN A 89 2.21 -19.79 5.64
N LYS A 90 3.12 -20.77 5.69
CA LYS A 90 3.06 -21.85 6.68
C LYS A 90 3.11 -21.37 8.13
N ASN A 91 3.97 -20.37 8.41
CA ASN A 91 4.28 -19.98 9.79
C ASN A 91 3.41 -18.84 10.31
N LYS A 92 2.81 -18.03 9.41
CA LYS A 92 2.12 -16.80 9.78
C LYS A 92 0.66 -16.77 9.34
N VAL A 93 0.34 -17.30 8.17
CA VAL A 93 -0.98 -17.14 7.52
C VAL A 93 -1.88 -18.33 7.79
N ASP A 94 -1.36 -19.55 7.64
CA ASP A 94 -2.13 -20.78 7.79
C ASP A 94 -2.75 -20.89 9.20
N GLY A 95 -4.08 -20.94 9.24
CA GLY A 95 -4.87 -21.01 10.46
C GLY A 95 -5.14 -19.64 11.14
N ASN A 96 -4.57 -18.54 10.65
CA ASN A 96 -4.77 -17.20 11.20
C ASN A 96 -5.58 -16.28 10.27
N ALA A 97 -5.47 -16.46 8.95
CA ALA A 97 -6.25 -15.66 8.00
C ALA A 97 -7.74 -16.00 8.06
N CYS A 98 -8.59 -14.97 8.11
CA CYS A 98 -10.05 -15.12 8.12
C CYS A 98 -10.73 -14.54 6.87
N CYS A 99 -9.96 -14.17 5.85
CA CYS A 99 -10.42 -13.70 4.54
C CYS A 99 -9.56 -14.29 3.44
N ASP A 100 -9.94 -14.09 2.18
CA ASP A 100 -9.09 -14.45 1.04
C ASP A 100 -7.79 -13.65 1.07
N TYR A 101 -6.71 -14.25 0.57
CA TYR A 101 -5.41 -13.60 0.57
C TYR A 101 -4.56 -13.92 -0.65
N GLY A 102 -3.62 -13.04 -0.92
CA GLY A 102 -2.54 -13.17 -1.88
C GLY A 102 -1.28 -12.47 -1.38
N TYR A 103 -0.23 -12.49 -2.19
CA TYR A 103 1.06 -11.93 -1.79
C TYR A 103 1.69 -11.06 -2.86
N HIS A 104 2.36 -10.02 -2.39
CA HIS A 104 3.42 -9.33 -3.12
C HIS A 104 4.76 -9.82 -2.60
N GLY A 105 5.72 -10.08 -3.48
CA GLY A 105 7.10 -10.26 -3.04
C GLY A 105 7.75 -8.92 -2.68
N VAL A 106 8.64 -8.91 -1.69
CA VAL A 106 9.47 -7.74 -1.35
C VAL A 106 10.93 -8.07 -1.50
N VAL A 107 11.68 -7.26 -2.24
CA VAL A 107 13.11 -7.46 -2.49
C VAL A 107 13.93 -7.07 -1.27
N TYR A 108 14.75 -8.01 -0.81
CA TYR A 108 15.77 -7.81 0.23
C TYR A 108 17.17 -8.18 -0.22
N ASP A 109 17.26 -8.91 -1.34
CA ASP A 109 18.53 -9.35 -1.93
C ASP A 109 18.41 -9.26 -3.45
N ALA A 110 18.70 -8.07 -3.99
CA ALA A 110 18.62 -7.78 -5.42
C ALA A 110 19.84 -8.38 -6.15
N ASN A 111 19.74 -9.64 -6.51
CA ASN A 111 20.78 -10.40 -7.21
C ASN A 111 20.26 -11.03 -8.51
N ASP A 112 21.16 -11.60 -9.33
CA ASP A 112 20.79 -12.16 -10.62
C ASP A 112 19.79 -13.33 -10.49
N ALA A 113 19.86 -14.14 -9.42
CA ALA A 113 18.91 -15.21 -9.19
C ALA A 113 17.49 -14.70 -8.92
N LEU A 114 17.34 -13.58 -8.20
CA LEU A 114 16.04 -12.94 -8.02
C LEU A 114 15.49 -12.43 -9.36
N PHE A 115 16.32 -11.79 -10.19
CA PHE A 115 15.84 -11.28 -11.48
C PHE A 115 15.42 -12.41 -12.43
N GLU A 116 16.08 -13.56 -12.39
CA GLU A 116 15.63 -14.77 -13.09
C GLU A 116 14.32 -15.31 -12.49
N GLU A 117 14.17 -15.31 -11.17
CA GLU A 117 12.95 -15.78 -10.48
C GLU A 117 11.70 -14.95 -10.84
N ILE A 118 11.85 -13.63 -11.16
CA ILE A 118 10.72 -12.78 -11.57
C ILE A 118 9.97 -13.38 -12.77
N GLU A 119 10.66 -14.05 -13.67
CA GLU A 119 10.03 -14.69 -14.84
C GLU A 119 9.08 -15.84 -14.45
N HIS A 120 9.30 -16.44 -13.29
CA HIS A 120 8.56 -17.59 -12.77
C HIS A 120 7.55 -17.26 -11.65
N MET A 121 7.54 -16.03 -11.15
CA MET A 121 6.62 -15.64 -10.06
C MET A 121 5.14 -15.96 -10.32
N PRO A 122 4.60 -15.77 -11.55
CA PRO A 122 3.21 -16.11 -11.82
C PRO A 122 2.89 -17.60 -11.67
N GLU A 123 3.87 -18.49 -11.83
CA GLU A 123 3.67 -19.95 -11.71
C GLU A 123 3.28 -20.37 -10.29
N TYR A 124 3.64 -19.58 -9.28
CA TYR A 124 3.26 -19.79 -7.88
C TYR A 124 2.31 -18.73 -7.33
N GLY A 125 1.60 -18.03 -8.25
CA GLY A 125 0.48 -17.13 -7.90
C GLY A 125 0.88 -15.74 -7.43
N VAL A 126 2.15 -15.33 -7.59
CA VAL A 126 2.63 -13.99 -7.21
C VAL A 126 2.83 -13.14 -8.46
N THR A 127 2.03 -12.09 -8.60
CA THR A 127 1.97 -11.26 -9.82
C THR A 127 2.60 -9.88 -9.66
N SER A 128 3.25 -9.61 -8.53
CA SER A 128 3.81 -8.30 -8.21
C SER A 128 5.01 -8.38 -7.27
N LEU A 129 5.94 -7.45 -7.45
CA LEU A 129 7.20 -7.37 -6.70
C LEU A 129 7.44 -5.94 -6.24
N LYS A 130 7.67 -5.75 -4.94
CA LYS A 130 7.93 -4.46 -4.29
C LYS A 130 9.41 -4.19 -4.12
N LEU A 131 9.84 -2.99 -4.54
CA LEU A 131 11.16 -2.45 -4.33
C LEU A 131 11.10 -1.12 -3.56
N PHE A 132 12.10 -0.85 -2.74
CA PHE A 132 12.21 0.38 -1.97
C PHE A 132 13.33 1.27 -2.49
N MET A 133 13.01 2.42 -3.07
CA MET A 133 13.97 3.45 -3.46
C MET A 133 14.39 4.34 -2.27
N ALA A 134 13.79 4.10 -1.09
CA ALA A 134 14.05 4.76 0.19
C ALA A 134 14.98 3.91 1.10
N TYR A 135 15.21 4.38 2.31
CA TYR A 135 15.88 3.63 3.39
C TYR A 135 17.34 3.26 3.12
N ARG A 136 18.15 4.22 2.68
CA ARG A 136 19.58 4.04 2.43
C ARG A 136 20.28 3.29 3.57
N GLY A 137 21.04 2.24 3.21
CA GLY A 137 21.79 1.42 4.14
C GLY A 137 21.01 0.27 4.77
N GLN A 138 19.70 0.15 4.46
CA GLN A 138 18.94 -1.03 4.82
C GLN A 138 19.07 -2.12 3.74
N PRO A 139 18.95 -3.40 4.08
CA PRO A 139 19.11 -4.50 3.11
C PRO A 139 18.07 -4.47 1.99
N TYR A 140 16.90 -3.89 2.22
CA TYR A 140 15.83 -3.77 1.23
C TYR A 140 15.91 -2.48 0.39
N HIS A 141 16.93 -1.64 0.56
CA HIS A 141 17.14 -0.50 -0.33
C HIS A 141 17.57 -0.96 -1.72
N CYS A 142 16.81 -0.55 -2.73
CA CYS A 142 17.08 -0.83 -4.13
C CYS A 142 17.56 0.45 -4.83
N ASP A 143 18.70 0.39 -5.49
CA ASP A 143 19.20 1.45 -6.35
C ASP A 143 18.57 1.40 -7.75
N ASP A 144 18.95 2.34 -8.61
CA ASP A 144 18.41 2.45 -9.96
C ASP A 144 18.75 1.22 -10.84
N ASP A 145 19.91 0.56 -10.61
CA ASP A 145 20.28 -0.67 -11.32
C ASP A 145 19.31 -1.81 -10.98
N ALA A 146 19.03 -2.00 -9.70
CA ALA A 146 18.10 -3.02 -9.22
C ALA A 146 16.67 -2.79 -9.75
N VAL A 147 16.18 -1.53 -9.69
CA VAL A 147 14.85 -1.17 -10.21
C VAL A 147 14.77 -1.40 -11.72
N LEU A 148 15.79 -0.98 -12.49
CA LEU A 148 15.82 -1.16 -13.94
C LEU A 148 15.84 -2.64 -14.33
N LYS A 149 16.69 -3.46 -13.68
CA LYS A 149 16.75 -4.91 -13.93
C LYS A 149 15.44 -5.61 -13.61
N ALA A 150 14.80 -5.28 -12.48
CA ALA A 150 13.50 -5.81 -12.12
C ALA A 150 12.43 -5.46 -13.18
N LEU A 151 12.37 -4.22 -13.64
CA LEU A 151 11.48 -3.79 -14.73
C LEU A 151 11.75 -4.54 -16.04
N GLN A 152 13.01 -4.74 -16.41
CA GLN A 152 13.36 -5.50 -17.60
C GLN A 152 12.97 -6.97 -17.52
N ALA A 153 13.17 -7.61 -16.37
CA ALA A 153 12.76 -8.99 -16.11
C ALA A 153 11.23 -9.13 -16.13
N SER A 154 10.51 -8.20 -15.49
CA SER A 154 9.05 -8.21 -15.41
C SER A 154 8.34 -8.10 -16.75
N LYS A 155 8.99 -7.50 -17.75
CA LYS A 155 8.44 -7.36 -19.11
C LYS A 155 8.08 -8.70 -19.76
N LYS A 156 8.80 -9.77 -19.42
CA LYS A 156 8.58 -11.11 -19.98
C LYS A 156 7.45 -11.86 -19.26
N SER A 157 7.38 -11.71 -17.94
CA SER A 157 6.43 -12.43 -17.08
C SER A 157 5.10 -11.72 -16.87
N GLY A 158 5.05 -10.40 -17.09
CA GLY A 158 3.90 -9.58 -16.75
C GLY A 158 3.77 -9.27 -15.26
N VAL A 159 4.77 -9.62 -14.45
CA VAL A 159 4.83 -9.24 -13.02
C VAL A 159 4.85 -7.72 -12.89
N THR A 160 4.00 -7.16 -12.04
CA THR A 160 3.95 -5.71 -11.79
C THR A 160 5.05 -5.31 -10.82
N ILE A 161 5.95 -4.43 -11.25
CA ILE A 161 6.95 -3.84 -10.36
C ILE A 161 6.32 -2.67 -9.61
N MET A 162 6.34 -2.76 -8.28
CA MET A 162 5.81 -1.77 -7.34
C MET A 162 6.96 -1.07 -6.64
N VAL A 163 6.91 0.26 -6.50
CA VAL A 163 8.00 1.00 -5.85
C VAL A 163 7.50 1.92 -4.74
N HIS A 164 8.16 1.83 -3.58
CA HIS A 164 8.15 2.89 -2.59
C HIS A 164 9.13 3.97 -3.08
N ALA A 165 8.58 5.04 -3.62
CA ALA A 165 9.34 6.08 -4.30
C ALA A 165 9.58 7.30 -3.42
N GLU A 166 10.61 7.24 -2.58
CA GLU A 166 11.19 8.39 -1.87
C GLU A 166 12.71 8.38 -2.05
N SER A 167 13.33 9.55 -2.19
CA SER A 167 14.77 9.69 -2.39
C SER A 167 15.58 9.36 -1.13
N ALA A 168 16.20 8.17 -1.11
CA ALA A 168 16.95 7.67 0.03
C ALA A 168 18.07 8.63 0.49
N ASP A 169 18.81 9.21 -0.46
CA ASP A 169 19.94 10.08 -0.18
C ASP A 169 19.50 11.43 0.39
N MET A 170 18.44 12.04 -0.17
CA MET A 170 17.88 13.27 0.35
C MET A 170 17.37 13.08 1.77
N ILE A 171 16.59 12.01 2.02
CA ILE A 171 16.04 11.71 3.34
C ILE A 171 17.17 11.47 4.35
N ALA A 172 18.17 10.68 4.02
CA ALA A 172 19.30 10.40 4.94
C ALA A 172 20.06 11.67 5.35
N THR A 173 20.15 12.65 4.43
CA THR A 173 20.74 13.95 4.71
C THR A 173 19.83 14.80 5.60
N LEU A 174 18.54 14.90 5.24
CA LEU A 174 17.57 15.72 5.94
C LEU A 174 17.29 15.21 7.35
N GLN A 175 17.22 13.90 7.58
CA GLN A 175 17.08 13.32 8.92
C GLN A 175 18.17 13.78 9.86
N LYS A 176 19.43 13.78 9.40
CA LYS A 176 20.58 14.28 10.21
C LYS A 176 20.46 15.78 10.48
N GLN A 177 20.06 16.57 9.49
CA GLN A 177 19.92 18.02 9.64
C GLN A 177 18.77 18.37 10.59
N VAL A 178 17.62 17.72 10.47
CA VAL A 178 16.44 17.95 11.34
C VAL A 178 16.78 17.53 12.79
N ALA A 179 17.38 16.39 12.99
CA ALA A 179 17.82 15.96 14.33
C ALA A 179 18.84 16.93 14.94
N ALA A 180 19.83 17.40 14.16
CA ALA A 180 20.83 18.38 14.59
C ALA A 180 20.23 19.75 14.92
N SER A 181 19.07 20.11 14.37
CA SER A 181 18.34 21.33 14.73
C SER A 181 17.61 21.28 16.08
N GLY A 182 17.66 20.12 16.76
CA GLY A 182 17.00 19.90 18.06
C GLY A 182 15.55 19.40 17.95
N VAL A 183 15.06 19.13 16.76
CA VAL A 183 13.73 18.50 16.56
C VAL A 183 13.85 17.00 16.76
N THR A 184 13.29 16.49 17.84
CA THR A 184 13.30 15.05 18.18
C THR A 184 11.94 14.39 18.10
N GLY A 185 10.87 15.16 18.21
CA GLY A 185 9.48 14.67 18.21
C GLY A 185 8.97 14.21 16.83
N PRO A 186 7.76 13.62 16.78
CA PRO A 186 7.19 12.99 15.58
C PRO A 186 7.13 13.89 14.33
N ILE A 187 6.96 15.20 14.49
CA ILE A 187 6.97 16.16 13.37
C ILE A 187 8.28 16.15 12.57
N GLY A 188 9.40 15.79 13.21
CA GLY A 188 10.70 15.63 12.54
C GLY A 188 10.66 14.63 11.41
N HIS A 189 9.75 13.65 11.46
CA HIS A 189 9.54 12.69 10.38
C HIS A 189 9.08 13.38 9.10
N ALA A 190 8.08 14.26 9.16
CA ALA A 190 7.60 15.01 8.00
C ALA A 190 8.62 16.07 7.53
N LEU A 191 9.29 16.75 8.45
CA LEU A 191 10.32 17.76 8.12
C LEU A 191 11.52 17.14 7.38
N SER A 192 11.85 15.88 7.67
CA SER A 192 12.93 15.14 6.99
C SER A 192 12.49 14.46 5.68
N ARG A 193 11.19 14.50 5.37
CA ARG A 193 10.58 13.89 4.18
C ARG A 193 9.66 14.90 3.46
N PRO A 194 10.19 16.08 3.04
CA PRO A 194 9.38 17.04 2.31
C PRO A 194 8.85 16.45 1.00
N PRO A 195 7.74 16.98 0.45
CA PRO A 195 7.10 16.44 -0.76
C PRO A 195 8.06 16.21 -1.95
N VAL A 196 9.07 17.06 -2.10
CA VAL A 196 10.03 16.98 -3.20
C VAL A 196 10.86 15.68 -3.22
N VAL A 197 11.04 14.99 -2.07
CA VAL A 197 11.78 13.72 -2.03
C VAL A 197 10.99 12.57 -2.63
N GLU A 198 9.67 12.65 -2.58
CA GLU A 198 8.75 11.74 -3.24
C GLU A 198 8.62 12.06 -4.74
N GLU A 199 8.44 13.34 -5.07
CA GLU A 199 8.33 13.81 -6.45
C GLU A 199 9.57 13.44 -7.30
N GLU A 200 10.77 13.64 -6.76
CA GLU A 200 12.03 13.26 -7.42
C GLU A 200 12.07 11.76 -7.69
N ALA A 201 11.80 10.94 -6.67
CA ALA A 201 11.88 9.49 -6.78
C ALA A 201 10.80 8.92 -7.73
N VAL A 202 9.58 9.45 -7.71
CA VAL A 202 8.52 9.07 -8.66
C VAL A 202 8.91 9.44 -10.09
N SER A 203 9.52 10.62 -10.29
CA SER A 203 10.01 11.05 -11.60
C SER A 203 11.08 10.09 -12.11
N ARG A 204 12.05 9.72 -11.28
CA ARG A 204 13.14 8.80 -11.61
C ARG A 204 12.60 7.40 -11.91
N ALA A 205 11.70 6.87 -11.09
CA ALA A 205 11.03 5.59 -11.31
C ALA A 205 10.28 5.55 -12.65
N ALA A 206 9.59 6.64 -13.01
CA ALA A 206 8.88 6.75 -14.27
C ALA A 206 9.83 6.72 -15.49
N TYR A 207 10.99 7.35 -15.39
CA TYR A 207 12.01 7.28 -16.47
C TYR A 207 12.62 5.88 -16.58
N LEU A 208 12.85 5.19 -15.47
CA LEU A 208 13.34 3.80 -15.49
C LEU A 208 12.31 2.87 -16.15
N ALA A 209 11.02 3.05 -15.86
CA ALA A 209 9.93 2.30 -16.49
C ALA A 209 9.83 2.57 -18.00
N GLU A 210 9.96 3.83 -18.42
CA GLU A 210 9.99 4.24 -19.81
C GLU A 210 11.18 3.60 -20.55
N LEU A 211 12.39 3.65 -19.95
CA LEU A 211 13.59 3.03 -20.50
C LEU A 211 13.46 1.51 -20.62
N ALA A 212 12.88 0.84 -19.62
CA ALA A 212 12.63 -0.58 -19.65
C ALA A 212 11.51 -0.97 -20.62
N ALA A 213 10.66 -0.01 -21.02
CA ALA A 213 9.38 -0.22 -21.70
C ALA A 213 8.50 -1.26 -20.96
N ALA A 214 8.39 -1.12 -19.64
CA ALA A 214 7.66 -1.99 -18.74
C ALA A 214 6.71 -1.17 -17.83
N PRO A 215 5.56 -1.73 -17.42
CA PRO A 215 4.67 -1.04 -16.50
C PRO A 215 5.31 -0.91 -15.11
N ILE A 216 4.95 0.19 -14.42
CA ILE A 216 5.36 0.43 -13.04
C ILE A 216 4.17 0.87 -12.19
N TYR A 217 4.17 0.47 -10.93
CA TYR A 217 3.16 0.84 -9.94
C TYR A 217 3.78 1.63 -8.80
N ILE A 218 3.32 2.86 -8.61
CA ILE A 218 3.75 3.74 -7.51
C ILE A 218 2.80 3.54 -6.34
N VAL A 219 3.30 2.98 -5.24
CA VAL A 219 2.47 2.72 -4.06
C VAL A 219 2.31 4.00 -3.22
N HIS A 220 1.24 4.08 -2.43
CA HIS A 220 0.98 5.09 -1.37
C HIS A 220 1.39 6.53 -1.72
N VAL A 221 1.01 7.04 -2.88
CA VAL A 221 1.31 8.43 -3.32
C VAL A 221 0.67 9.45 -2.38
N THR A 222 1.45 10.45 -1.96
CA THR A 222 1.01 11.48 -1.01
C THR A 222 1.21 12.90 -1.52
N ALA A 223 2.29 13.14 -2.28
CA ALA A 223 2.67 14.46 -2.71
C ALA A 223 1.99 14.86 -4.02
N LYS A 224 1.48 16.09 -4.07
CA LYS A 224 0.86 16.67 -5.27
C LYS A 224 1.80 16.62 -6.47
N GLY A 225 3.08 17.00 -6.32
CA GLY A 225 4.05 16.95 -7.40
C GLY A 225 4.32 15.53 -7.90
N ALA A 226 4.36 14.54 -7.01
CA ALA A 226 4.48 13.12 -7.40
C ALA A 226 3.27 12.66 -8.24
N MET A 227 2.06 13.02 -7.82
CA MET A 227 0.84 12.75 -8.59
C MET A 227 0.85 13.45 -9.96
N GLU A 228 1.33 14.68 -10.04
CA GLU A 228 1.46 15.42 -11.30
C GLU A 228 2.43 14.73 -12.26
N VAL A 229 3.53 14.17 -11.75
CA VAL A 229 4.45 13.34 -12.56
C VAL A 229 3.71 12.09 -13.10
N ILE A 230 2.97 11.37 -12.26
CA ILE A 230 2.21 10.19 -12.69
C ILE A 230 1.23 10.56 -13.79
N ARG A 231 0.42 11.63 -13.59
CA ARG A 231 -0.51 12.13 -14.60
C ARG A 231 0.19 12.44 -15.93
N ASP A 232 1.25 13.24 -15.87
CA ASP A 232 1.94 13.70 -17.07
C ASP A 232 2.57 12.53 -17.86
N ARG A 233 3.04 11.51 -17.19
CA ARG A 233 3.58 10.30 -17.83
C ARG A 233 2.48 9.41 -18.38
N TYR A 234 1.40 9.22 -17.63
CA TYR A 234 0.22 8.49 -18.09
C TYR A 234 -0.36 9.11 -19.36
N GLU A 235 -0.53 10.45 -19.41
CA GLU A 235 -1.02 11.17 -20.58
C GLU A 235 -0.09 11.07 -21.79
N LYS A 236 1.20 10.82 -21.58
CA LYS A 236 2.19 10.54 -22.63
C LYS A 236 2.25 9.06 -23.05
N GLY A 237 1.40 8.21 -22.47
CA GLY A 237 1.32 6.79 -22.82
C GLY A 237 2.31 5.88 -22.09
N VAL A 238 2.99 6.36 -21.05
CA VAL A 238 3.78 5.49 -20.17
C VAL A 238 2.84 4.65 -19.32
N ALA A 239 3.11 3.36 -19.23
CA ALA A 239 2.31 2.43 -18.42
C ALA A 239 2.67 2.61 -16.93
N ILE A 240 2.23 3.71 -16.35
CA ILE A 240 2.41 4.06 -14.94
C ILE A 240 1.07 4.05 -14.23
N PHE A 241 1.02 3.37 -13.11
CA PHE A 241 -0.16 3.22 -12.25
C PHE A 241 0.22 3.62 -10.83
N GLY A 242 -0.78 3.83 -9.97
CA GLY A 242 -0.49 4.14 -8.57
C GLY A 242 -1.72 4.09 -7.68
N GLU A 243 -1.46 4.15 -6.41
CA GLU A 243 -2.47 4.21 -5.36
C GLU A 243 -2.15 5.31 -4.34
N THR A 244 -3.17 5.69 -3.60
CA THR A 244 -3.02 6.44 -2.34
C THR A 244 -3.67 5.66 -1.21
N CYS A 245 -3.51 6.14 0.03
CA CYS A 245 -4.08 5.48 1.20
C CYS A 245 -5.07 6.39 1.91
N THR A 246 -5.96 5.80 2.73
CA THR A 246 -7.00 6.54 3.44
C THR A 246 -6.49 7.69 4.28
N HIS A 247 -5.36 7.50 4.97
CA HIS A 247 -4.76 8.53 5.80
C HIS A 247 -4.24 9.73 4.98
N TYR A 248 -3.75 9.53 3.75
CA TYR A 248 -3.35 10.61 2.83
C TYR A 248 -4.51 11.33 2.17
N LEU A 249 -5.72 10.88 2.39
CA LEU A 249 -6.96 11.53 1.96
C LEU A 249 -7.66 12.30 3.09
N THR A 250 -7.26 12.07 4.36
CA THR A 250 -8.06 12.49 5.51
C THR A 250 -7.28 13.10 6.67
N ILE A 251 -5.97 12.85 6.78
CA ILE A 251 -5.15 13.26 7.92
C ILE A 251 -4.00 14.14 7.44
N THR A 252 -3.93 15.36 7.99
CA THR A 252 -2.84 16.31 7.70
C THR A 252 -1.63 16.12 8.61
N THR A 253 -0.51 16.77 8.26
CA THR A 253 0.71 16.84 9.08
C THR A 253 0.47 17.32 10.51
N ASP A 254 -0.61 18.07 10.77
CA ASP A 254 -0.96 18.55 12.12
C ASP A 254 -1.12 17.40 13.12
N ALA A 255 -1.45 16.19 12.63
CA ALA A 255 -1.53 15.00 13.47
C ALA A 255 -0.20 14.63 14.12
N LEU A 256 0.93 14.99 13.52
CA LEU A 256 2.28 14.74 14.04
C LEU A 256 2.67 15.72 15.16
N GLU A 257 1.99 16.85 15.28
CA GLU A 257 2.23 17.90 16.28
C GLU A 257 1.36 17.75 17.54
N LYS A 258 0.58 16.67 17.66
CA LYS A 258 -0.24 16.42 18.85
C LYS A 258 0.61 16.40 20.12
N PRO A 259 0.08 16.95 21.26
CA PRO A 259 0.80 17.07 22.52
C PRO A 259 1.38 15.73 23.03
N GLY A 260 2.45 15.81 23.79
CA GLY A 260 3.15 14.65 24.30
C GLY A 260 3.77 13.84 23.17
N PHE A 261 3.55 12.53 23.16
CA PHE A 261 4.04 11.63 22.12
C PHE A 261 2.90 11.11 21.19
N GLU A 262 1.69 11.66 21.33
CA GLU A 262 0.49 11.26 20.56
C GLU A 262 0.69 11.34 19.05
N GLY A 263 1.52 12.28 18.57
CA GLY A 263 1.86 12.40 17.16
C GLY A 263 2.55 11.15 16.57
N ALA A 264 3.17 10.32 17.40
CA ALA A 264 3.80 9.08 16.95
C ALA A 264 2.82 8.07 16.35
N LYS A 265 1.53 8.13 16.72
CA LYS A 265 0.45 7.31 16.14
C LYS A 265 0.32 7.53 14.63
N ALA A 266 0.67 8.75 14.16
CA ALA A 266 0.52 9.19 12.78
C ALA A 266 1.83 9.11 11.97
N VAL A 267 2.93 8.60 12.55
CA VAL A 267 4.20 8.41 11.84
C VAL A 267 4.08 7.22 10.90
N CYS A 268 4.10 7.51 9.59
CA CYS A 268 4.07 6.55 8.48
C CYS A 268 4.94 7.08 7.33
N SER A 269 5.33 6.24 6.40
CA SER A 269 6.17 6.61 5.25
C SER A 269 5.50 6.21 3.93
N PRO A 270 5.33 7.17 2.99
CA PRO A 270 5.72 8.59 3.08
C PRO A 270 5.00 9.33 4.20
N ALA A 271 5.55 10.49 4.57
CA ALA A 271 4.98 11.30 5.66
C ALA A 271 3.62 11.93 5.27
N LEU A 272 2.78 12.21 6.27
CA LEU A 272 1.55 13.00 6.10
C LEU A 272 1.86 14.39 5.52
N ARG A 273 0.90 14.96 4.79
CA ARG A 273 1.05 16.22 4.05
C ARG A 273 0.04 17.28 4.53
N SER A 274 0.19 18.50 4.02
CA SER A 274 -0.79 19.57 4.18
C SER A 274 -2.05 19.35 3.33
N GLN A 275 -3.11 20.10 3.63
CA GLN A 275 -4.44 19.93 3.04
C GLN A 275 -4.45 19.97 1.50
N ASP A 276 -3.63 20.83 0.89
CA ASP A 276 -3.54 20.96 -0.57
C ASP A 276 -3.06 19.68 -1.28
N HIS A 277 -2.24 18.87 -0.61
CA HIS A 277 -1.85 17.56 -1.09
C HIS A 277 -3.01 16.55 -0.99
N LEU A 278 -3.76 16.57 0.12
CA LEU A 278 -4.94 15.72 0.29
C LEU A 278 -5.99 16.01 -0.78
N ASP A 279 -6.23 17.29 -1.07
CA ASP A 279 -7.17 17.71 -2.12
C ASP A 279 -6.71 17.23 -3.50
N ALA A 280 -5.40 17.26 -3.76
CA ALA A 280 -4.82 16.72 -5.00
C ALA A 280 -5.00 15.19 -5.10
N MET A 281 -4.85 14.44 -4.00
CA MET A 281 -5.10 13.00 -3.99
C MET A 281 -6.58 12.67 -4.26
N TRP A 282 -7.53 13.41 -3.69
CA TRP A 282 -8.96 13.25 -3.99
C TRP A 282 -9.26 13.50 -5.47
N GLU A 283 -8.67 14.52 -6.07
CA GLU A 283 -8.84 14.80 -7.51
C GLU A 283 -8.21 13.69 -8.35
N ALA A 284 -7.05 13.18 -7.96
CA ALA A 284 -6.35 12.11 -8.67
C ALA A 284 -7.17 10.81 -8.73
N VAL A 285 -7.74 10.36 -7.61
CA VAL A 285 -8.58 9.15 -7.58
C VAL A 285 -9.89 9.37 -8.35
N LYS A 286 -10.46 10.57 -8.27
CA LYS A 286 -11.66 10.93 -9.03
C LYS A 286 -11.43 10.89 -10.54
N LYS A 287 -10.29 11.40 -11.01
CA LYS A 287 -9.88 11.43 -12.43
C LYS A 287 -9.36 10.09 -12.94
N GLY A 288 -8.95 9.19 -12.03
CA GLY A 288 -8.36 7.90 -12.38
C GLY A 288 -6.86 7.96 -12.68
N TRP A 289 -6.18 9.04 -12.30
CA TRP A 289 -4.71 9.13 -12.34
C TRP A 289 -4.08 8.25 -11.26
N LEU A 290 -4.78 8.08 -10.13
CA LEU A 290 -4.52 7.01 -9.16
C LEU A 290 -5.65 5.98 -9.24
N ASN A 291 -5.29 4.71 -9.16
CA ASN A 291 -6.15 3.60 -9.56
C ASN A 291 -6.79 2.87 -8.38
N ALA A 292 -6.25 3.00 -7.17
CA ALA A 292 -6.73 2.34 -5.98
C ALA A 292 -6.60 3.21 -4.73
N ILE A 293 -7.36 2.87 -3.69
CA ILE A 293 -7.22 3.39 -2.33
C ILE A 293 -7.00 2.18 -1.41
N SER A 294 -5.79 2.06 -0.87
CA SER A 294 -5.35 0.98 0.02
C SER A 294 -5.27 1.45 1.47
N SER A 295 -4.95 0.57 2.40
CA SER A 295 -4.77 0.95 3.80
C SER A 295 -3.33 1.28 4.16
N ASP A 296 -2.36 0.65 3.52
CA ASP A 296 -0.96 0.60 3.97
C ASP A 296 -0.89 0.19 5.47
N HIS A 297 -1.73 -0.82 5.80
CA HIS A 297 -1.89 -1.24 7.18
C HIS A 297 -0.59 -1.79 7.74
N CYS A 298 -0.16 -1.17 8.84
CA CYS A 298 0.94 -1.65 9.64
C CYS A 298 0.58 -1.44 11.12
N GLY A 299 0.14 -2.51 11.76
CA GLY A 299 -0.51 -2.50 13.07
C GLY A 299 0.45 -2.35 14.24
N PHE A 300 1.30 -1.33 14.28
CA PHE A 300 2.15 -1.06 15.44
C PHE A 300 1.31 -0.59 16.63
N ASN A 301 1.44 -1.29 17.74
CA ASN A 301 0.83 -0.87 19.01
C ASN A 301 1.50 0.43 19.50
N TYR A 302 0.68 1.38 19.95
CA TYR A 302 1.17 2.68 20.39
C TYR A 302 2.07 2.57 21.62
N GLU A 303 1.60 1.89 22.68
CA GLU A 303 2.28 1.83 23.98
C GLU A 303 3.58 0.99 23.94
N THR A 304 3.57 -0.12 23.21
CA THR A 304 4.65 -1.08 23.23
C THR A 304 5.62 -0.96 22.04
N HIS A 305 5.13 -0.46 20.87
CA HIS A 305 5.95 -0.37 19.66
C HIS A 305 6.32 1.06 19.33
N LYS A 306 5.35 1.99 19.20
CA LYS A 306 5.66 3.39 18.86
C LYS A 306 6.52 4.07 19.93
N HIS A 307 6.34 3.72 21.20
CA HIS A 307 7.14 4.21 22.31
C HIS A 307 8.61 3.77 22.27
N ALA A 308 9.02 2.85 21.38
CA ALA A 308 10.44 2.58 21.12
C ALA A 308 11.22 3.82 20.64
N GLY A 309 10.52 4.79 20.03
CA GLY A 309 11.07 6.09 19.63
C GLY A 309 10.94 7.19 20.69
N TYR A 310 10.60 6.86 21.94
CA TYR A 310 10.39 7.84 23.01
C TYR A 310 11.45 7.72 24.09
N GLY A 311 11.95 8.85 24.61
CA GLY A 311 12.87 8.92 25.73
C GLY A 311 14.21 9.60 25.40
N GLU A 312 15.10 9.59 26.37
CA GLU A 312 16.42 10.24 26.24
C GLU A 312 17.25 9.58 25.13
N GLY A 313 17.85 10.40 24.27
CA GLY A 313 18.67 9.94 23.15
C GLY A 313 17.88 9.41 21.95
N LYS A 314 16.54 9.35 22.02
CA LYS A 314 15.65 8.95 20.92
C LYS A 314 15.20 10.14 20.08
N THR A 315 14.89 9.87 18.83
CA THR A 315 14.39 10.87 17.87
C THR A 315 13.24 10.31 17.06
N PHE A 316 12.61 11.14 16.24
CA PHE A 316 11.58 10.71 15.30
C PHE A 316 12.02 9.57 14.36
N ALA A 317 13.33 9.40 14.14
CA ALA A 317 13.88 8.33 13.31
C ALA A 317 13.81 6.94 13.98
N ASP A 318 13.66 6.90 15.30
CA ASP A 318 13.50 5.66 16.07
C ASP A 318 12.03 5.22 16.18
N ILE A 319 11.08 6.03 15.73
CA ILE A 319 9.65 5.70 15.77
C ILE A 319 9.33 4.72 14.64
N PRO A 320 8.78 3.52 14.92
CA PRO A 320 8.35 2.61 13.87
C PRO A 320 7.40 3.27 12.86
N ASN A 321 7.76 3.19 11.57
CA ASN A 321 6.99 3.78 10.49
C ASN A 321 5.85 2.85 10.10
N GLY A 322 4.63 3.36 10.09
CA GLY A 322 3.42 2.64 9.74
C GLY A 322 2.27 2.94 10.68
N ALA A 323 1.07 2.87 10.19
CA ALA A 323 -0.16 3.14 10.94
C ALA A 323 -1.22 2.07 10.64
N PRO A 324 -2.11 1.73 11.59
CA PRO A 324 -3.24 0.85 11.30
C PRO A 324 -4.24 1.58 10.40
N GLY A 325 -4.83 0.87 9.42
CA GLY A 325 -5.80 1.46 8.48
C GLY A 325 -6.83 0.45 7.97
N LEU A 326 -6.60 -0.83 8.16
CA LEU A 326 -7.39 -1.91 7.58
C LEU A 326 -8.87 -1.84 7.94
N GLU A 327 -9.19 -1.70 9.24
CA GLU A 327 -10.57 -1.60 9.73
C GLU A 327 -11.29 -0.33 9.23
N ASN A 328 -10.55 0.76 9.02
CA ASN A 328 -11.13 2.06 8.71
C ASN A 328 -11.22 2.36 7.20
N ARG A 329 -10.52 1.59 6.36
CA ARG A 329 -10.40 1.90 4.93
C ARG A 329 -11.74 2.13 4.24
N ILE A 330 -12.62 1.16 4.26
CA ILE A 330 -13.90 1.21 3.54
C ILE A 330 -14.86 2.25 4.15
N PRO A 331 -15.11 2.27 5.48
CA PRO A 331 -15.98 3.29 6.09
C PRO A 331 -15.50 4.72 5.86
N VAL A 332 -14.20 4.96 5.97
CA VAL A 332 -13.62 6.30 5.77
C VAL A 332 -13.77 6.76 4.31
N VAL A 333 -13.41 5.89 3.34
CA VAL A 333 -13.54 6.25 1.92
C VAL A 333 -15.01 6.46 1.53
N TRP A 334 -15.94 5.69 2.12
CA TRP A 334 -17.37 5.91 1.90
C TRP A 334 -17.80 7.28 2.45
N THR A 335 -17.54 7.55 3.71
CA THR A 335 -17.98 8.79 4.36
C THR A 335 -17.34 10.03 3.77
N GLU A 336 -16.01 10.03 3.61
CA GLU A 336 -15.27 11.20 3.11
C GLU A 336 -15.38 11.38 1.60
N GLY A 337 -15.55 10.28 0.86
CA GLY A 337 -15.61 10.27 -0.59
C GLY A 337 -17.03 10.33 -1.15
N VAL A 338 -17.86 9.33 -0.83
CA VAL A 338 -19.18 9.16 -1.42
C VAL A 338 -20.20 10.10 -0.80
N GLU A 339 -20.33 10.11 0.52
CA GLU A 339 -21.34 10.94 1.20
C GLU A 339 -21.05 12.44 1.09
N LYS A 340 -19.78 12.83 1.08
CA LYS A 340 -19.38 14.22 0.81
C LYS A 340 -19.34 14.57 -0.68
N GLY A 341 -19.73 13.65 -1.57
CA GLY A 341 -19.88 13.91 -3.01
C GLY A 341 -18.57 14.10 -3.78
N LYS A 342 -17.42 13.71 -3.22
CA LYS A 342 -16.13 13.82 -3.91
C LYS A 342 -15.99 12.77 -5.02
N ILE A 343 -16.51 11.56 -4.80
CA ILE A 343 -16.55 10.45 -5.78
C ILE A 343 -17.93 9.82 -5.86
N SER A 344 -18.26 9.18 -6.99
CA SER A 344 -19.49 8.42 -7.13
C SER A 344 -19.38 7.04 -6.46
N ARG A 345 -20.53 6.38 -6.18
CA ARG A 345 -20.57 4.98 -5.70
C ARG A 345 -19.85 4.02 -6.64
N LYS A 346 -20.01 4.22 -7.96
CA LYS A 346 -19.28 3.44 -8.96
C LYS A 346 -17.77 3.61 -8.81
N LYS A 347 -17.29 4.86 -8.70
CA LYS A 347 -15.88 5.16 -8.49
C LYS A 347 -15.35 4.57 -7.18
N PHE A 348 -16.15 4.58 -6.13
CA PHE A 348 -15.81 3.93 -4.87
C PHE A 348 -15.54 2.43 -5.08
N VAL A 349 -16.45 1.68 -5.72
CA VAL A 349 -16.26 0.25 -6.00
C VAL A 349 -15.04 0.01 -6.91
N GLU A 350 -14.83 0.88 -7.91
CA GLU A 350 -13.63 0.82 -8.74
C GLU A 350 -12.35 0.88 -7.91
N LEU A 351 -12.26 1.83 -6.97
CA LEU A 351 -11.05 2.13 -6.20
C LEU A 351 -10.75 1.12 -5.08
N ILE A 352 -11.79 0.54 -4.46
CA ILE A 352 -11.62 -0.35 -3.30
C ILE A 352 -11.66 -1.84 -3.65
N ALA A 353 -12.17 -2.22 -4.82
CA ALA A 353 -12.40 -3.61 -5.19
C ALA A 353 -11.97 -3.93 -6.63
N THR A 354 -12.63 -3.32 -7.64
CA THR A 354 -12.47 -3.73 -9.04
C THR A 354 -11.06 -3.51 -9.58
N ASN A 355 -10.50 -2.31 -9.35
CA ASN A 355 -9.15 -2.00 -9.84
C ASN A 355 -8.07 -2.77 -9.10
N PRO A 356 -8.07 -2.84 -7.74
CA PRO A 356 -7.14 -3.71 -7.02
C PRO A 356 -7.17 -5.17 -7.52
N ALA A 357 -8.36 -5.74 -7.73
CA ALA A 357 -8.49 -7.09 -8.27
C ALA A 357 -7.87 -7.23 -9.67
N LYS A 358 -8.11 -6.26 -10.58
CA LYS A 358 -7.54 -6.27 -11.94
C LYS A 358 -6.03 -6.12 -11.94
N ILE A 359 -5.50 -5.19 -11.14
CA ILE A 359 -4.05 -4.92 -11.04
C ILE A 359 -3.30 -6.18 -10.60
N ASN A 360 -3.91 -6.98 -9.73
CA ASN A 360 -3.30 -8.17 -9.15
C ASN A 360 -3.72 -9.49 -9.83
N GLY A 361 -4.41 -9.43 -10.98
CA GLY A 361 -4.75 -10.62 -11.75
C GLY A 361 -5.82 -11.52 -11.10
N LEU A 362 -6.68 -10.98 -10.24
CA LEU A 362 -7.77 -11.69 -9.56
C LEU A 362 -9.08 -11.69 -10.36
N PHE A 363 -9.01 -11.63 -11.70
CA PHE A 363 -10.18 -11.55 -12.59
C PHE A 363 -10.27 -12.75 -13.50
#